data_a8b4ed110ed4c9fbac4740fd20bdd319
#
_entry.id   a8b4ed110ed4c9fbac4740fd20bdd319
#
_cell.length_a   1.000
_cell.length_b   1.000
_cell.length_c   1.000
_cell.angle_alpha   90.00
_cell.angle_beta   90.00
_cell.angle_gamma   90.00
#
_symmetry.space_group_name_H-M   'P 1'
#
loop_
_entity.id
_entity.type
_entity.pdbx_description
1 polymer ?
#
loop_
_entity_poly.entity_id
_entity_poly.type
_entity_poly.pdbx_seq_one_letter_code
_entity_poly.pdbx_strand_id
1 'polypeptide(L)'
;MENAQYKDFWSFLRLLADNDLLKHVVVIGSWAEYLYAQAGVLPDFEANLRTLDIDFLVKNLRRPVPQANIATLARDAGYLVEQDYITETTKIYTPGFMEIEFLILQQGAGDTQTLKTNLGVNAQALRHLSVLKEFTLTVHLFDMDINIPQPEAYVLHKIVINPQREKKAEKDRAAILNLLPFLDRDKFKTVFACLTKKEQTTVKKYFAEHPELDLLS
;
A
#
# COMPACT_ATOMS: atom_id res chain seq x y z
N MET A 1 22.66 -3.51 -7.03
CA MET A 1 21.31 -2.93 -7.27
C MET A 1 20.40 -3.12 -6.06
N GLU A 2 20.30 -4.30 -5.46
CA GLU A 2 19.45 -4.52 -4.25
C GLU A 2 19.74 -3.54 -3.12
N ASN A 3 20.99 -3.25 -2.82
CA ASN A 3 21.36 -2.37 -1.70
C ASN A 3 20.92 -0.90 -1.90
N ALA A 4 20.83 -0.41 -3.14
CA ALA A 4 20.39 0.94 -3.45
C ALA A 4 18.88 1.11 -3.26
N GLN A 5 18.07 0.11 -3.65
CA GLN A 5 16.64 0.10 -3.54
C GLN A 5 16.17 0.21 -2.07
N TYR A 6 16.76 -0.60 -1.18
CA TYR A 6 16.46 -0.52 0.25
C TYR A 6 16.88 0.82 0.86
N LYS A 7 18.05 1.32 0.47
CA LYS A 7 18.52 2.63 0.92
C LYS A 7 17.55 3.74 0.53
N ASP A 8 17.07 3.75 -0.70
CA ASP A 8 16.15 4.75 -1.22
C ASP A 8 14.80 4.69 -0.49
N PHE A 9 14.25 3.49 -0.28
CA PHE A 9 13.04 3.28 0.50
C PHE A 9 13.17 3.86 1.91
N TRP A 10 14.21 3.48 2.64
CA TRP A 10 14.42 3.95 4.01
C TRP A 10 14.72 5.45 4.07
N SER A 11 15.44 6.00 3.09
CA SER A 11 15.71 7.44 3.01
C SER A 11 14.43 8.24 2.82
N PHE A 12 13.50 7.77 1.99
CA PHE A 12 12.24 8.45 1.80
C PHE A 12 11.32 8.34 3.01
N LEU A 13 11.26 7.17 3.66
CA LEU A 13 10.52 7.04 4.93
C LEU A 13 11.09 7.98 6.00
N ARG A 14 12.42 8.11 6.10
CA ARG A 14 13.07 9.05 7.03
C ARG A 14 12.69 10.50 6.71
N LEU A 15 12.69 10.88 5.43
CA LEU A 15 12.24 12.22 5.02
C LEU A 15 10.81 12.51 5.50
N LEU A 16 9.90 11.55 5.38
CA LEU A 16 8.53 11.70 5.87
C LEU A 16 8.45 11.73 7.40
N ALA A 17 9.24 10.91 8.10
CA ALA A 17 9.25 10.83 9.55
C ALA A 17 9.78 12.13 10.17
N ASP A 18 10.90 12.66 9.68
CA ASP A 18 11.55 13.87 10.16
C ASP A 18 10.65 15.12 10.00
N ASN A 19 9.68 15.07 9.11
CA ASN A 19 8.69 16.12 8.87
C ASN A 19 7.30 15.81 9.45
N ASP A 20 7.18 14.80 10.32
CA ASP A 20 5.91 14.38 10.96
C ASP A 20 4.80 13.99 9.97
N LEU A 21 5.17 13.50 8.79
CA LEU A 21 4.25 13.17 7.69
C LEU A 21 3.93 11.67 7.58
N LEU A 22 4.76 10.81 8.14
CA LEU A 22 4.63 9.36 8.02
C LEU A 22 3.31 8.83 8.62
N LYS A 23 2.80 9.48 9.65
CA LYS A 23 1.49 9.17 10.27
C LYS A 23 0.27 9.38 9.35
N HIS A 24 0.43 10.16 8.28
CA HIS A 24 -0.65 10.50 7.33
C HIS A 24 -0.75 9.55 6.13
N VAL A 25 0.18 8.60 6.04
CA VAL A 25 0.24 7.62 4.96
C VAL A 25 0.29 6.20 5.51
N VAL A 26 0.01 5.24 4.65
CA VAL A 26 0.19 3.79 4.88
C VAL A 26 1.09 3.28 3.77
N VAL A 27 2.17 2.59 4.09
CA VAL A 27 2.98 1.89 3.08
C VAL A 27 2.21 0.68 2.61
N ILE A 28 1.93 0.59 1.33
CA ILE A 28 1.19 -0.52 0.72
C ILE A 28 2.03 -1.21 -0.38
N GLY A 29 1.42 -2.12 -1.12
CA GLY A 29 2.14 -2.83 -2.17
C GLY A 29 3.19 -3.82 -1.62
N SER A 30 4.17 -4.18 -2.43
CA SER A 30 5.18 -5.18 -2.06
C SER A 30 6.08 -4.72 -0.89
N TRP A 31 6.18 -3.42 -0.64
CA TRP A 31 6.92 -2.90 0.50
C TRP A 31 6.23 -3.17 1.84
N ALA A 32 4.91 -3.34 1.88
CA ALA A 32 4.23 -3.82 3.07
C ALA A 32 4.67 -5.26 3.42
N GLU A 33 4.83 -6.15 2.43
CA GLU A 33 5.35 -7.50 2.63
C GLU A 33 6.77 -7.48 3.23
N TYR A 34 7.64 -6.61 2.68
CA TYR A 34 8.97 -6.42 3.23
C TYR A 34 8.95 -5.96 4.69
N LEU A 35 8.07 -5.02 5.03
CA LEU A 35 7.92 -4.52 6.40
C LEU A 35 7.34 -5.58 7.34
N TYR A 36 6.49 -6.50 6.88
CA TYR A 36 6.04 -7.65 7.70
C TYR A 36 7.22 -8.51 8.15
N ALA A 37 8.14 -8.82 7.22
CA ALA A 37 9.32 -9.59 7.54
C ALA A 37 10.27 -8.82 8.46
N GLN A 38 10.59 -7.56 8.15
CA GLN A 38 11.53 -6.75 8.92
C GLN A 38 11.08 -6.48 10.36
N ALA A 39 9.78 -6.32 10.58
CA ALA A 39 9.21 -6.05 11.89
C ALA A 39 8.77 -7.31 12.65
N GLY A 40 8.97 -8.50 12.07
CA GLY A 40 8.54 -9.76 12.70
C GLY A 40 7.03 -9.87 12.88
N VAL A 41 6.23 -9.16 12.05
CA VAL A 41 4.77 -9.24 12.08
C VAL A 41 4.29 -10.64 11.74
N LEU A 42 4.97 -11.28 10.80
CA LEU A 42 4.76 -12.66 10.39
C LEU A 42 6.05 -13.44 10.67
N PRO A 43 6.10 -14.28 11.72
CA PRO A 43 7.26 -15.09 12.03
C PRO A 43 7.63 -16.01 10.85
N ASP A 44 8.92 -16.13 10.57
CA ASP A 44 9.47 -16.98 9.49
C ASP A 44 9.00 -16.62 8.07
N PHE A 45 8.34 -15.47 7.89
CA PHE A 45 7.96 -14.98 6.58
C PHE A 45 9.15 -14.29 5.89
N GLU A 46 9.41 -14.68 4.66
CA GLU A 46 10.42 -14.06 3.80
C GLU A 46 9.74 -13.28 2.66
N ALA A 47 9.99 -11.98 2.60
CA ALA A 47 9.47 -11.15 1.53
C ALA A 47 10.29 -11.32 0.24
N ASN A 48 9.60 -11.58 -0.87
CA ASN A 48 10.23 -11.60 -2.20
C ASN A 48 10.02 -10.25 -2.91
N LEU A 49 10.84 -9.26 -2.54
CA LEU A 49 10.71 -7.90 -3.06
C LEU A 49 11.26 -7.79 -4.49
N ARG A 50 10.37 -7.67 -5.47
CA ARG A 50 10.68 -7.46 -6.89
C ARG A 50 9.86 -6.30 -7.44
N THR A 51 10.12 -5.08 -6.96
CA THR A 51 9.41 -3.89 -7.40
C THR A 51 10.33 -2.69 -7.39
N LEU A 52 10.11 -1.77 -8.32
CA LEU A 52 10.73 -0.45 -8.34
C LEU A 52 9.75 0.65 -7.91
N ASP A 53 8.53 0.26 -7.55
CA ASP A 53 7.47 1.17 -7.15
C ASP A 53 7.33 1.15 -5.62
N ILE A 54 7.16 2.32 -5.01
CA ILE A 54 6.80 2.49 -3.61
C ILE A 54 5.42 3.15 -3.57
N ASP A 55 4.42 2.43 -3.09
CA ASP A 55 3.05 2.91 -3.04
C ASP A 55 2.70 3.40 -1.62
N PHE A 56 2.21 4.63 -1.51
CA PHE A 56 1.67 5.20 -0.28
C PHE A 56 0.17 5.44 -0.40
N LEU A 57 -0.61 4.84 0.51
CA LEU A 57 -2.02 5.17 0.66
C LEU A 57 -2.17 6.38 1.58
N VAL A 58 -2.71 7.48 1.05
CA VAL A 58 -3.02 8.69 1.80
C VAL A 58 -4.26 8.45 2.66
N LYS A 59 -4.12 8.62 3.98
CA LYS A 59 -5.21 8.36 4.94
C LYS A 59 -6.34 9.39 4.84
N ASN A 60 -6.02 10.66 4.57
CA ASN A 60 -7.01 11.73 4.55
C ASN A 60 -6.60 12.88 3.63
N LEU A 61 -7.51 13.29 2.75
CA LEU A 61 -7.29 14.40 1.80
C LEU A 61 -6.95 15.72 2.48
N ARG A 62 -7.59 16.01 3.63
CA ARG A 62 -7.56 17.31 4.32
C ARG A 62 -6.64 17.32 5.55
N ARG A 63 -5.73 16.38 5.65
CA ARG A 63 -4.72 16.32 6.73
C ARG A 63 -3.32 16.18 6.11
N PRO A 64 -2.29 16.76 6.73
CA PRO A 64 -2.27 17.58 7.96
C PRO A 64 -2.92 18.97 7.82
N VAL A 65 -3.06 19.65 8.96
CA VAL A 65 -3.42 21.08 9.03
C VAL A 65 -2.40 21.73 9.98
N PRO A 66 -1.65 22.75 9.52
CA PRO A 66 -1.64 23.32 8.15
C PRO A 66 -1.17 22.32 7.10
N GLN A 67 -1.42 22.65 5.83
CA GLN A 67 -1.00 21.82 4.69
C GLN A 67 0.51 21.67 4.64
N ALA A 68 0.99 20.44 4.45
CA ALA A 68 2.39 20.13 4.16
C ALA A 68 2.66 20.12 2.65
N ASN A 69 3.92 19.94 2.28
CA ASN A 69 4.30 19.83 0.86
C ASN A 69 5.41 18.80 0.65
N ILE A 70 5.02 17.52 0.54
CA ILE A 70 5.96 16.42 0.27
C ILE A 70 6.73 16.66 -1.04
N ALA A 71 6.07 17.20 -2.07
CA ALA A 71 6.73 17.46 -3.35
C ALA A 71 7.89 18.47 -3.22
N THR A 72 7.74 19.50 -2.40
CA THR A 72 8.81 20.46 -2.12
C THR A 72 9.92 19.81 -1.29
N LEU A 73 9.57 19.11 -0.20
CA LEU A 73 10.54 18.42 0.64
C LEU A 73 11.37 17.40 -0.16
N ALA A 74 10.74 16.67 -1.06
CA ALA A 74 11.43 15.73 -1.92
C ALA A 74 12.42 16.42 -2.87
N ARG A 75 12.01 17.54 -3.52
CA ARG A 75 12.94 18.33 -4.38
C ARG A 75 14.13 18.85 -3.59
N ASP A 76 13.89 19.38 -2.41
CA ASP A 76 14.95 19.92 -1.54
C ASP A 76 15.93 18.82 -1.09
N ALA A 77 15.43 17.59 -0.97
CA ALA A 77 16.24 16.41 -0.67
C ALA A 77 16.88 15.75 -1.92
N GLY A 78 16.73 16.35 -3.10
CA GLY A 78 17.39 15.88 -4.34
C GLY A 78 16.63 14.80 -5.11
N TYR A 79 15.34 14.58 -4.80
CA TYR A 79 14.49 13.68 -5.59
C TYR A 79 13.96 14.42 -6.84
N LEU A 80 13.78 13.68 -7.95
CA LEU A 80 13.06 14.20 -9.11
C LEU A 80 11.55 14.14 -8.84
N VAL A 81 10.87 15.25 -8.97
CA VAL A 81 9.42 15.35 -8.77
C VAL A 81 8.75 15.83 -10.03
N GLU A 82 7.90 14.99 -10.59
CA GLU A 82 7.16 15.23 -11.80
C GLU A 82 5.65 15.16 -11.55
N GLN A 83 4.90 15.73 -12.47
CA GLN A 83 3.47 15.53 -12.57
C GLN A 83 3.20 14.76 -13.87
N ASP A 84 2.54 13.63 -13.78
CA ASP A 84 2.14 12.85 -14.94
C ASP A 84 1.22 13.70 -15.84
N TYR A 85 1.56 13.78 -17.13
CA TYR A 85 0.86 14.66 -18.05
C TYR A 85 -0.59 14.25 -18.33
N ILE A 86 -0.89 12.95 -18.22
CA ILE A 86 -2.21 12.38 -18.53
C ILE A 86 -3.07 12.30 -17.29
N THR A 87 -2.51 11.76 -16.22
CA THR A 87 -3.25 11.48 -14.97
C THR A 87 -3.18 12.63 -13.98
N GLU A 88 -2.28 13.60 -14.19
CA GLU A 88 -1.99 14.70 -13.26
C GLU A 88 -1.53 14.24 -11.87
N THR A 89 -1.19 12.97 -11.69
CA THR A 89 -0.67 12.44 -10.44
C THR A 89 0.75 12.92 -10.19
N THR A 90 1.11 13.11 -8.92
CA THR A 90 2.49 13.41 -8.54
C THR A 90 3.29 12.13 -8.49
N LYS A 91 4.40 12.09 -9.22
CA LYS A 91 5.40 11.04 -9.21
C LYS A 91 6.71 11.58 -8.66
N ILE A 92 7.31 10.83 -7.76
CA ILE A 92 8.61 11.17 -7.18
C ILE A 92 9.56 10.03 -7.51
N TYR A 93 10.73 10.36 -8.06
CA TYR A 93 11.76 9.39 -8.37
C TYR A 93 12.94 9.56 -7.44
N THR A 94 13.37 8.45 -6.86
CA THR A 94 14.56 8.42 -6.01
C THR A 94 15.82 8.50 -6.86
N PRO A 95 16.99 8.80 -6.25
CA PRO A 95 18.26 8.74 -6.95
C PRO A 95 18.57 7.39 -7.58
N GLY A 96 18.06 6.29 -7.02
CA GLY A 96 18.16 4.93 -7.58
C GLY A 96 17.03 4.55 -8.54
N PHE A 97 16.26 5.54 -9.04
CA PHE A 97 15.18 5.37 -10.01
C PHE A 97 13.98 4.55 -9.53
N MET A 98 13.72 4.51 -8.24
CA MET A 98 12.44 4.00 -7.74
C MET A 98 11.35 5.06 -7.91
N GLU A 99 10.19 4.64 -8.36
CA GLU A 99 9.01 5.49 -8.48
C GLU A 99 8.19 5.45 -7.19
N ILE A 100 7.85 6.62 -6.66
CA ILE A 100 7.00 6.77 -5.48
C ILE A 100 5.66 7.33 -5.93
N GLU A 101 4.59 6.60 -5.65
CA GLU A 101 3.22 6.95 -6.01
C GLU A 101 2.35 7.14 -4.77
N PHE A 102 1.39 8.06 -4.88
CA PHE A 102 0.41 8.33 -3.85
C PHE A 102 -0.97 7.92 -4.33
N LEU A 103 -1.60 7.04 -3.56
CA LEU A 103 -2.93 6.51 -3.81
C LEU A 103 -3.90 7.01 -2.74
N ILE A 104 -5.16 7.12 -3.08
CA ILE A 104 -6.21 7.47 -2.13
C ILE A 104 -7.49 6.72 -2.45
N LEU A 105 -8.31 6.46 -1.42
CA LEU A 105 -9.62 5.86 -1.62
C LEU A 105 -10.52 6.77 -2.46
N GLN A 106 -11.03 6.24 -3.56
CA GLN A 106 -11.95 6.93 -4.46
C GLN A 106 -13.21 7.37 -3.71
N GLN A 107 -13.62 8.61 -3.92
CA GLN A 107 -14.81 9.21 -3.34
C GLN A 107 -15.94 9.22 -4.38
N GLY A 108 -17.06 8.57 -4.05
CA GLY A 108 -18.24 8.55 -4.91
C GLY A 108 -18.16 7.58 -6.10
N ALA A 109 -19.17 7.67 -6.97
CA ALA A 109 -19.24 6.90 -8.22
C ALA A 109 -18.63 7.73 -9.37
N GLY A 110 -17.95 7.07 -10.27
CA GLY A 110 -17.35 7.69 -11.44
C GLY A 110 -16.03 7.04 -11.84
N ASP A 111 -15.35 7.64 -12.80
CA ASP A 111 -14.04 7.21 -13.28
C ASP A 111 -12.94 7.54 -12.26
N THR A 112 -11.79 6.91 -12.46
CA THR A 112 -10.60 7.17 -11.67
C THR A 112 -10.24 8.66 -11.77
N GLN A 113 -10.07 9.31 -10.62
CA GLN A 113 -9.77 10.73 -10.52
C GLN A 113 -8.43 10.93 -9.81
N THR A 114 -7.80 12.04 -10.12
CA THR A 114 -6.67 12.55 -9.37
C THR A 114 -7.16 13.57 -8.35
N LEU A 115 -6.78 13.39 -7.09
CA LEU A 115 -7.20 14.25 -6.00
C LEU A 115 -6.01 14.96 -5.36
N LYS A 116 -6.13 16.28 -5.21
CA LYS A 116 -5.15 17.09 -4.45
C LYS A 116 -5.27 16.77 -2.97
N THR A 117 -4.13 16.58 -2.32
CA THR A 117 -4.06 16.27 -0.89
C THR A 117 -3.42 17.41 -0.09
N ASN A 118 -3.70 17.48 1.19
CA ASN A 118 -2.98 18.39 2.10
C ASN A 118 -1.52 17.96 2.39
N LEU A 119 -1.08 16.87 1.77
CA LEU A 119 0.34 16.47 1.76
C LEU A 119 1.14 17.18 0.64
N GLY A 120 0.49 18.00 -0.20
CA GLY A 120 1.13 18.71 -1.32
C GLY A 120 1.50 17.80 -2.48
N VAL A 121 0.81 16.68 -2.62
CA VAL A 121 0.89 15.75 -3.74
C VAL A 121 -0.50 15.47 -4.30
N ASN A 122 -0.58 15.20 -5.58
CA ASN A 122 -1.77 14.73 -6.25
C ASN A 122 -1.79 13.20 -6.22
N ALA A 123 -2.80 12.61 -5.57
CA ALA A 123 -2.93 11.18 -5.40
C ALA A 123 -3.93 10.57 -6.39
N GLN A 124 -3.63 9.39 -6.92
CA GLN A 124 -4.54 8.62 -7.75
C GLN A 124 -5.65 8.01 -6.89
N ALA A 125 -6.90 8.33 -7.19
CA ALA A 125 -8.04 7.75 -6.51
C ALA A 125 -8.35 6.36 -7.06
N LEU A 126 -8.32 5.34 -6.21
CA LEU A 126 -8.60 3.96 -6.55
C LEU A 126 -9.70 3.38 -5.68
N ARG A 127 -10.47 2.44 -6.25
CA ARG A 127 -11.47 1.64 -5.52
C ARG A 127 -10.80 0.58 -4.67
N HIS A 128 -11.57 0.03 -3.72
CA HIS A 128 -11.18 -1.13 -2.90
C HIS A 128 -10.01 -0.89 -1.93
N LEU A 129 -9.61 0.39 -1.70
CA LEU A 129 -8.56 0.73 -0.73
C LEU A 129 -9.06 0.89 0.71
N SER A 130 -10.39 0.83 0.96
CA SER A 130 -10.97 1.01 2.30
C SER A 130 -10.41 0.01 3.31
N VAL A 131 -10.34 -1.26 2.94
CA VAL A 131 -9.84 -2.32 3.82
C VAL A 131 -8.38 -2.10 4.23
N LEU A 132 -7.52 -1.60 3.32
CA LEU A 132 -6.12 -1.29 3.64
C LEU A 132 -5.99 -0.08 4.57
N LYS A 133 -6.94 0.87 4.48
CA LYS A 133 -6.97 2.07 5.31
C LYS A 133 -7.52 1.79 6.70
N GLU A 134 -8.57 0.98 6.80
CA GLU A 134 -9.29 0.69 8.05
C GLU A 134 -8.56 -0.32 8.91
N PHE A 135 -7.96 -1.34 8.30
CA PHE A 135 -7.22 -2.38 8.99
C PHE A 135 -5.72 -2.16 8.83
N THR A 136 -5.20 -1.17 9.56
CA THR A 136 -3.77 -0.87 9.62
C THR A 136 -3.17 -1.32 10.94
N LEU A 137 -1.88 -1.59 10.94
CA LEU A 137 -1.05 -1.71 12.13
C LEU A 137 0.15 -0.76 12.00
N THR A 138 0.74 -0.40 13.12
CA THR A 138 1.94 0.43 13.16
C THR A 138 3.11 -0.45 13.59
N VAL A 139 4.18 -0.47 12.82
CA VAL A 139 5.44 -1.12 13.16
C VAL A 139 6.49 -0.07 13.51
N HIS A 140 7.33 -0.40 14.49
CA HIS A 140 8.42 0.48 14.92
C HIS A 140 9.75 -0.07 14.39
N LEU A 141 10.37 0.66 13.45
CA LEU A 141 11.65 0.29 12.84
C LEU A 141 12.52 1.54 12.68
N PHE A 142 13.79 1.44 13.09
CA PHE A 142 14.77 2.53 12.96
C PHE A 142 14.25 3.88 13.48
N ASP A 143 13.65 3.88 14.68
CA ASP A 143 13.04 5.05 15.34
C ASP A 143 11.93 5.72 14.52
N MET A 144 11.24 4.96 13.67
CA MET A 144 10.09 5.42 12.89
C MET A 144 8.86 4.54 13.17
N ASP A 145 7.71 5.19 13.37
CA ASP A 145 6.41 4.54 13.42
C ASP A 145 5.81 4.50 12.02
N ILE A 146 5.78 3.31 11.43
CA ILE A 146 5.36 3.10 10.03
C ILE A 146 4.01 2.40 10.03
N ASN A 147 3.02 3.01 9.36
CA ASN A 147 1.72 2.35 9.17
C ASN A 147 1.77 1.44 7.94
N ILE A 148 1.30 0.21 8.11
CA ILE A 148 1.13 -0.79 7.06
C ILE A 148 -0.24 -1.45 7.20
N PRO A 149 -0.82 -2.07 6.15
CA PRO A 149 -2.05 -2.86 6.31
C PRO A 149 -1.81 -4.04 7.25
N GLN A 150 -2.84 -4.54 7.90
CA GLN A 150 -2.79 -5.88 8.49
C GLN A 150 -2.63 -6.92 7.37
N PRO A 151 -1.86 -8.01 7.58
CA PRO A 151 -1.64 -9.02 6.53
C PRO A 151 -2.94 -9.59 5.95
N GLU A 152 -3.94 -9.79 6.78
CA GLU A 152 -5.27 -10.28 6.39
C GLU A 152 -5.98 -9.28 5.46
N ALA A 153 -5.91 -7.99 5.78
CA ALA A 153 -6.48 -6.93 4.95
C ALA A 153 -5.74 -6.81 3.61
N TYR A 154 -4.43 -6.96 3.63
CA TYR A 154 -3.60 -6.95 2.42
C TYR A 154 -3.96 -8.09 1.47
N VAL A 155 -4.07 -9.32 1.98
CA VAL A 155 -4.44 -10.49 1.16
C VAL A 155 -5.87 -10.37 0.63
N LEU A 156 -6.84 -9.97 1.46
CA LEU A 156 -8.22 -9.73 1.01
C LEU A 156 -8.29 -8.68 -0.09
N HIS A 157 -7.56 -7.57 0.06
CA HIS A 157 -7.47 -6.56 -0.99
C HIS A 157 -6.90 -7.13 -2.29
N LYS A 158 -5.81 -7.90 -2.22
CA LYS A 158 -5.21 -8.56 -3.39
C LYS A 158 -6.20 -9.48 -4.10
N ILE A 159 -6.96 -10.29 -3.36
CA ILE A 159 -8.01 -11.16 -3.92
C ILE A 159 -9.08 -10.33 -4.63
N VAL A 160 -9.54 -9.24 -4.00
CA VAL A 160 -10.61 -8.39 -4.56
C VAL A 160 -10.21 -7.71 -5.86
N ILE A 161 -8.96 -7.23 -5.96
CA ILE A 161 -8.50 -6.50 -7.15
C ILE A 161 -7.95 -7.41 -8.26
N ASN A 162 -7.54 -8.63 -7.96
CA ASN A 162 -6.89 -9.55 -8.89
C ASN A 162 -7.64 -9.73 -10.23
N PRO A 163 -8.99 -9.90 -10.25
CA PRO A 163 -9.73 -10.06 -11.51
C PRO A 163 -9.67 -8.85 -12.45
N GLN A 164 -9.25 -7.68 -11.94
CA GLN A 164 -9.18 -6.42 -12.69
C GLN A 164 -7.77 -6.10 -13.18
N ARG A 165 -6.77 -6.94 -12.85
CA ARG A 165 -5.34 -6.65 -13.05
C ARG A 165 -4.67 -7.62 -14.01
N GLU A 166 -5.01 -7.54 -15.31
CA GLU A 166 -4.50 -8.46 -16.33
C GLU A 166 -2.97 -8.70 -16.25
N LYS A 167 -2.17 -7.62 -16.25
CA LYS A 167 -0.70 -7.71 -16.26
C LYS A 167 -0.06 -8.01 -14.89
N LYS A 168 -0.75 -7.69 -13.79
CA LYS A 168 -0.23 -7.86 -12.41
C LYS A 168 -0.92 -9.03 -11.67
N ALA A 169 -1.85 -9.75 -12.32
CA ALA A 169 -2.63 -10.83 -11.71
C ALA A 169 -1.76 -11.96 -11.15
N GLU A 170 -0.76 -12.40 -11.91
CA GLU A 170 0.19 -13.44 -11.47
C GLU A 170 1.03 -12.99 -10.26
N LYS A 171 1.48 -11.72 -10.24
CA LYS A 171 2.21 -11.15 -9.10
C LYS A 171 1.34 -11.10 -7.85
N ASP A 172 0.08 -10.68 -8.00
CA ASP A 172 -0.88 -10.64 -6.89
C ASP A 172 -1.20 -12.04 -6.37
N ARG A 173 -1.36 -13.03 -7.26
CA ARG A 173 -1.55 -14.43 -6.89
C ARG A 173 -0.35 -15.00 -6.13
N ALA A 174 0.86 -14.73 -6.58
CA ALA A 174 2.07 -15.16 -5.89
C ALA A 174 2.16 -14.55 -4.47
N ALA A 175 1.83 -13.26 -4.31
CA ALA A 175 1.78 -12.60 -3.00
C ALA A 175 0.72 -13.23 -2.07
N ILE A 176 -0.49 -13.53 -2.61
CA ILE A 176 -1.54 -14.22 -1.84
C ILE A 176 -1.04 -15.57 -1.35
N LEU A 177 -0.51 -16.42 -2.24
CA LEU A 177 -0.04 -17.76 -1.90
C LEU A 177 1.10 -17.73 -0.88
N ASN A 178 1.99 -16.75 -0.97
CA ASN A 178 3.12 -16.61 -0.06
C ASN A 178 2.69 -16.19 1.35
N LEU A 179 1.62 -15.41 1.48
CA LEU A 179 1.15 -14.87 2.76
C LEU A 179 0.11 -15.76 3.47
N LEU A 180 -0.73 -16.46 2.71
CA LEU A 180 -1.84 -17.27 3.26
C LEU A 180 -1.47 -18.21 4.41
N PRO A 181 -0.31 -18.93 4.37
CA PRO A 181 0.05 -19.85 5.45
C PRO A 181 0.33 -19.17 6.80
N PHE A 182 0.60 -17.85 6.80
CA PHE A 182 0.97 -17.07 7.97
C PHE A 182 -0.20 -16.29 8.57
N LEU A 183 -1.37 -16.28 7.93
CA LEU A 183 -2.50 -15.47 8.35
C LEU A 183 -3.24 -16.09 9.53
N ASP A 184 -3.73 -15.22 10.41
CA ASP A 184 -4.67 -15.59 11.47
C ASP A 184 -6.10 -15.70 10.88
N ARG A 185 -6.70 -16.91 11.00
CA ARG A 185 -8.04 -17.18 10.46
C ARG A 185 -9.12 -16.32 11.07
N ASP A 186 -9.09 -16.07 12.35
CA ASP A 186 -10.14 -15.30 13.03
C ASP A 186 -10.05 -13.83 12.67
N LYS A 187 -8.84 -13.28 12.56
CA LYS A 187 -8.63 -11.94 12.02
C LYS A 187 -9.06 -11.86 10.57
N PHE A 188 -8.72 -12.86 9.75
CA PHE A 188 -9.13 -12.90 8.35
C PHE A 188 -10.66 -12.88 8.21
N LYS A 189 -11.39 -13.69 8.98
CA LYS A 189 -12.86 -13.71 9.00
C LYS A 189 -13.42 -12.36 9.48
N THR A 190 -12.79 -11.74 10.48
CA THR A 190 -13.19 -10.42 10.99
C THR A 190 -13.06 -9.35 9.92
N VAL A 191 -11.92 -9.27 9.24
CA VAL A 191 -11.69 -8.30 8.16
C VAL A 191 -12.62 -8.58 6.98
N PHE A 192 -12.79 -9.86 6.60
CA PHE A 192 -13.70 -10.27 5.53
C PHE A 192 -15.15 -9.81 5.81
N ALA A 193 -15.63 -9.90 7.04
CA ALA A 193 -16.97 -9.47 7.40
C ALA A 193 -17.21 -7.96 7.20
N CYS A 194 -16.13 -7.15 7.22
CA CYS A 194 -16.18 -5.70 7.00
C CYS A 194 -16.14 -5.30 5.51
N LEU A 195 -15.86 -6.24 4.61
CA LEU A 195 -15.90 -5.98 3.17
C LEU A 195 -17.33 -5.71 2.68
N THR A 196 -17.47 -4.95 1.60
CA THR A 196 -18.76 -4.80 0.93
C THR A 196 -19.26 -6.15 0.40
N LYS A 197 -20.58 -6.29 0.22
CA LYS A 197 -21.18 -7.53 -0.32
C LYS A 197 -20.57 -7.95 -1.66
N LYS A 198 -20.23 -6.98 -2.53
CA LYS A 198 -19.59 -7.24 -3.81
C LYS A 198 -18.19 -7.82 -3.63
N GLU A 199 -17.40 -7.24 -2.73
CA GLU A 199 -16.05 -7.71 -2.41
C GLU A 199 -16.08 -9.10 -1.77
N GLN A 200 -17.00 -9.32 -0.81
CA GLN A 200 -17.22 -10.65 -0.21
C GLN A 200 -17.56 -11.71 -1.26
N THR A 201 -18.40 -11.36 -2.25
CA THR A 201 -18.72 -12.27 -3.36
C THR A 201 -17.48 -12.61 -4.19
N THR A 202 -16.62 -11.64 -4.47
CA THR A 202 -15.36 -11.86 -5.19
C THR A 202 -14.43 -12.78 -4.41
N VAL A 203 -14.29 -12.57 -3.09
CA VAL A 203 -13.45 -13.43 -2.22
C VAL A 203 -14.00 -14.86 -2.15
N LYS A 204 -15.31 -15.03 -1.97
CA LYS A 204 -15.95 -16.36 -1.98
C LYS A 204 -15.75 -17.08 -3.30
N LYS A 205 -15.85 -16.38 -4.43
CA LYS A 205 -15.59 -16.95 -5.75
C LYS A 205 -14.13 -17.42 -5.87
N TYR A 206 -13.18 -16.61 -5.41
CA TYR A 206 -11.77 -16.98 -5.41
C TYR A 206 -11.52 -18.28 -4.64
N PHE A 207 -12.07 -18.43 -3.43
CA PHE A 207 -11.92 -19.66 -2.66
C PHE A 207 -12.72 -20.84 -3.21
N ALA A 208 -13.85 -20.61 -3.89
CA ALA A 208 -14.55 -21.69 -4.60
C ALA A 208 -13.72 -22.26 -5.78
N GLU A 209 -12.88 -21.43 -6.41
CA GLU A 209 -11.94 -21.84 -7.44
C GLU A 209 -10.64 -22.45 -6.87
N HIS A 210 -10.34 -22.17 -5.57
CA HIS A 210 -9.15 -22.62 -4.85
C HIS A 210 -9.49 -23.12 -3.44
N PRO A 211 -10.25 -24.23 -3.32
CA PRO A 211 -10.78 -24.70 -2.03
C PRO A 211 -9.69 -25.09 -1.03
N GLU A 212 -8.51 -25.48 -1.52
CA GLU A 212 -7.34 -25.80 -0.70
C GLU A 212 -6.77 -24.59 0.06
N LEU A 213 -7.12 -23.38 -0.36
CA LEU A 213 -6.65 -22.12 0.22
C LEU A 213 -7.68 -21.46 1.14
N ASP A 214 -8.88 -22.04 1.28
CA ASP A 214 -10.01 -21.41 1.93
C ASP A 214 -9.79 -21.19 3.44
N LEU A 215 -9.68 -19.91 3.83
CA LEU A 215 -9.62 -19.47 5.22
C LEU A 215 -11.00 -19.13 5.81
N LEU A 216 -12.07 -19.20 5.04
CA LEU A 216 -13.43 -18.89 5.47
C LEU A 216 -14.18 -20.12 6.00
N SER A 217 -13.72 -21.31 5.62
CA SER A 217 -14.27 -22.60 6.07
C SER A 217 -14.07 -22.85 7.55
#